data_a79b96c898a6dcb87d7157c124e18a50
#
_entry.id   a79b96c898a6dcb87d7157c124e18a50
#
_cell.length_a   1.000
_cell.length_b   1.000
_cell.length_c   1.000
_cell.angle_alpha   90.00
_cell.angle_beta   90.00
_cell.angle_gamma   90.00
#
_symmetry.space_group_name_H-M   'P 1'
#
loop_
_entity.id
_entity.type
_entity.pdbx_description
1 polymer ?
#
loop_
_entity_poly.entity_id
_entity_poly.type
_entity_poly.pdbx_seq_one_letter_code
_entity_poly.pdbx_strand_id
1 'polypeptide(L)'
;GEAYLDFPVNKTVIYPEYRRNTAELAKIRATIDTIRTDKDFSITRISLKGYASPEGRYAANVRLSEGRTDALKDYLMGEYGFEASLFRTEAGAENWTGLRRYVTQSGLTDKEAILAIIDSEGEPDAKEQRIRREHAASYRILLQDCYPALRRTDYTVDYVIRGFNVEEAKEVIKTRPQNLSLQEMFAVAQTYQPGSEEFNHVFDVAVRLYPADPIANLNAANALLERKEAAQALKFLDKAGDTPQADNARGVAMILLERYDEAERYLRRAAQAGVSEANENLKYIR
;
A
#
# COMPACT_ATOMS: atom_id res chain seq x y z
N GLY A 1 -3.43 8.66 -3.76
CA GLY A 1 -2.96 10.03 -3.44
C GLY A 1 -4.08 10.90 -2.88
N GLU A 2 -3.69 11.98 -2.24
CA GLU A 2 -4.61 13.00 -1.74
C GLU A 2 -4.29 14.32 -2.45
N ALA A 3 -5.31 14.98 -3.01
CA ALA A 3 -5.20 16.32 -3.58
C ALA A 3 -6.15 17.26 -2.85
N TYR A 4 -5.58 18.32 -2.33
CA TYR A 4 -6.32 19.33 -1.58
C TYR A 4 -6.72 20.49 -2.50
N LEU A 5 -7.62 20.20 -3.44
CA LEU A 5 -8.14 21.25 -4.33
C LEU A 5 -9.03 22.20 -3.56
N ASP A 6 -8.62 23.45 -3.56
CA ASP A 6 -9.36 24.54 -2.94
C ASP A 6 -10.51 25.00 -3.85
N PHE A 7 -11.70 25.11 -3.28
CA PHE A 7 -12.87 25.64 -3.97
C PHE A 7 -13.35 26.90 -3.26
N PRO A 8 -13.73 27.97 -3.98
CA PRO A 8 -14.42 29.09 -3.38
C PRO A 8 -15.72 28.62 -2.68
N VAL A 9 -16.18 29.38 -1.71
CA VAL A 9 -17.41 29.06 -0.96
C VAL A 9 -18.56 28.86 -1.94
N ASN A 10 -19.31 27.77 -1.77
CA ASN A 10 -20.45 27.38 -2.62
C ASN A 10 -20.10 27.20 -4.12
N LYS A 11 -18.84 26.92 -4.47
CA LYS A 11 -18.43 26.63 -5.85
C LYS A 11 -17.93 25.19 -5.97
N THR A 12 -18.12 24.66 -7.19
CA THR A 12 -17.67 23.33 -7.60
C THR A 12 -16.75 23.39 -8.81
N VAL A 13 -16.45 24.58 -9.34
CA VAL A 13 -15.54 24.78 -10.47
C VAL A 13 -14.10 24.80 -9.97
N ILE A 14 -13.21 24.08 -10.65
CA ILE A 14 -11.77 24.14 -10.41
C ILE A 14 -11.23 25.40 -11.09
N TYR A 15 -10.61 26.23 -10.30
CA TYR A 15 -9.81 27.36 -10.78
C TYR A 15 -8.33 27.01 -10.55
N PRO A 16 -7.54 26.71 -11.59
CA PRO A 16 -6.16 26.24 -11.41
C PRO A 16 -5.30 27.22 -10.61
N GLU A 17 -5.49 28.51 -10.79
CA GLU A 17 -4.72 29.56 -10.11
C GLU A 17 -5.28 29.94 -8.72
N TYR A 18 -6.35 29.28 -8.26
CA TYR A 18 -6.91 29.59 -6.96
C TYR A 18 -6.13 28.91 -5.83
N ARG A 19 -5.56 29.70 -4.94
CA ARG A 19 -4.75 29.27 -3.79
C ARG A 19 -3.65 28.28 -4.20
N ARG A 20 -3.73 27.03 -3.78
CA ARG A 20 -2.72 26.00 -4.01
C ARG A 20 -3.03 25.07 -5.19
N ASN A 21 -4.11 25.32 -5.91
CA ASN A 21 -4.60 24.39 -6.93
C ASN A 21 -3.55 24.08 -8.01
N THR A 22 -2.73 25.05 -8.41
CA THR A 22 -1.63 24.79 -9.37
C THR A 22 -0.71 23.66 -8.89
N ALA A 23 -0.28 23.70 -7.63
CA ALA A 23 0.59 22.68 -7.04
C ALA A 23 -0.15 21.35 -6.83
N GLU A 24 -1.41 21.39 -6.39
CA GLU A 24 -2.20 20.18 -6.14
C GLU A 24 -2.57 19.47 -7.45
N LEU A 25 -2.94 20.19 -8.50
CA LEU A 25 -3.15 19.63 -9.83
C LEU A 25 -1.86 19.06 -10.41
N ALA A 26 -0.71 19.71 -10.16
CA ALA A 26 0.59 19.17 -10.58
C ALA A 26 0.90 17.82 -9.92
N LYS A 27 0.55 17.60 -8.65
CA LYS A 27 0.71 16.29 -7.96
C LYS A 27 -0.14 15.20 -8.63
N ILE A 28 -1.40 15.51 -8.95
CA ILE A 28 -2.30 14.56 -9.61
C ILE A 28 -1.72 14.20 -10.99
N ARG A 29 -1.33 15.21 -11.76
CA ARG A 29 -0.72 15.01 -13.09
C ARG A 29 0.55 14.17 -12.98
N ALA A 30 1.47 14.49 -12.08
CA ALA A 30 2.70 13.72 -11.89
C ALA A 30 2.42 12.24 -11.57
N THR A 31 1.40 11.95 -10.75
CA THR A 31 0.99 10.57 -10.45
C THR A 31 0.50 9.85 -11.71
N ILE A 32 -0.38 10.48 -12.48
CA ILE A 32 -0.96 9.90 -13.71
C ILE A 32 0.12 9.75 -14.79
N ASP A 33 0.94 10.77 -14.99
CA ASP A 33 1.99 10.77 -16.01
C ASP A 33 3.06 9.72 -15.74
N THR A 34 3.45 9.51 -14.48
CA THR A 34 4.38 8.44 -14.10
C THR A 34 3.88 7.07 -14.54
N ILE A 35 2.56 6.81 -14.40
CA ILE A 35 1.95 5.55 -14.80
C ILE A 35 1.80 5.48 -16.33
N ARG A 36 1.31 6.55 -16.95
CA ARG A 36 1.03 6.59 -18.41
C ARG A 36 2.25 6.53 -19.31
N THR A 37 3.37 7.08 -18.86
CA THR A 37 4.61 7.12 -19.65
C THR A 37 5.35 5.79 -19.65
N ASP A 38 5.08 4.92 -18.70
CA ASP A 38 5.66 3.57 -18.66
C ASP A 38 4.77 2.60 -19.45
N LYS A 39 5.32 2.05 -20.54
CA LYS A 39 4.63 1.09 -21.42
C LYS A 39 4.18 -0.20 -20.73
N ASP A 40 4.76 -0.49 -19.58
CA ASP A 40 4.47 -1.70 -18.81
C ASP A 40 3.27 -1.51 -17.87
N PHE A 41 2.75 -0.27 -17.74
CA PHE A 41 1.60 0.03 -16.89
C PHE A 41 0.35 0.37 -17.71
N SER A 42 -0.80 -0.01 -17.17
CA SER A 42 -2.10 0.39 -17.71
C SER A 42 -3.01 0.83 -16.57
N ILE A 43 -3.51 2.06 -16.63
CA ILE A 43 -4.49 2.56 -15.66
C ILE A 43 -5.80 1.82 -15.86
N THR A 44 -6.32 1.22 -14.79
CA THR A 44 -7.57 0.44 -14.82
C THR A 44 -8.73 1.17 -14.17
N ARG A 45 -8.46 2.11 -13.26
CA ARG A 45 -9.49 2.91 -12.59
C ARG A 45 -8.90 4.17 -11.97
N ILE A 46 -9.69 5.23 -11.95
CA ILE A 46 -9.44 6.44 -11.17
C ILE A 46 -10.63 6.64 -10.24
N SER A 47 -10.41 6.47 -8.95
CA SER A 47 -11.44 6.68 -7.92
C SER A 47 -11.30 8.08 -7.33
N LEU A 48 -12.39 8.83 -7.30
CA LEU A 48 -12.45 10.20 -6.79
C LEU A 48 -13.49 10.30 -5.68
N LYS A 49 -13.13 10.94 -4.57
CA LYS A 49 -14.05 11.20 -3.46
C LYS A 49 -13.93 12.63 -2.99
N GLY A 50 -14.95 13.43 -3.29
CA GLY A 50 -15.03 14.84 -2.91
C GLY A 50 -15.62 15.04 -1.52
N TYR A 51 -15.18 16.11 -0.86
CA TYR A 51 -15.65 16.48 0.47
C TYR A 51 -16.00 17.97 0.54
N ALA A 52 -16.95 18.28 1.41
CA ALA A 52 -17.24 19.62 1.91
C ALA A 52 -16.74 19.75 3.36
N SER A 53 -16.68 20.99 3.86
CA SER A 53 -16.55 21.27 5.28
C SER A 53 -17.92 21.17 5.97
N PRO A 54 -17.97 20.87 7.28
CA PRO A 54 -19.24 20.73 8.01
C PRO A 54 -20.09 21.99 8.13
N GLU A 55 -19.60 23.15 7.69
CA GLU A 55 -20.35 24.39 7.73
C GLU A 55 -21.55 24.38 6.76
N GLY A 56 -22.69 24.79 7.22
CA GLY A 56 -23.91 24.87 6.40
C GLY A 56 -24.82 23.67 6.59
N ARG A 57 -25.69 23.43 5.60
CA ARG A 57 -26.63 22.32 5.65
C ARG A 57 -26.02 21.06 5.03
N TYR A 58 -26.10 19.92 5.69
CA TYR A 58 -25.60 18.64 5.22
C TYR A 58 -26.06 18.32 3.79
N ALA A 59 -27.36 18.49 3.48
CA ALA A 59 -27.88 18.25 2.13
C ALA A 59 -27.26 19.15 1.05
N ALA A 60 -26.83 20.37 1.40
CA ALA A 60 -26.10 21.25 0.49
C ALA A 60 -24.63 20.78 0.34
N ASN A 61 -24.03 20.33 1.42
CA ASN A 61 -22.65 19.81 1.44
C ASN A 61 -22.51 18.49 0.66
N VAL A 62 -23.52 17.63 0.66
CA VAL A 62 -23.58 16.47 -0.24
C VAL A 62 -23.47 16.92 -1.69
N ARG A 63 -24.32 17.85 -2.15
CA ARG A 63 -24.28 18.36 -3.53
C ARG A 63 -22.96 19.05 -3.87
N LEU A 64 -22.35 19.77 -2.93
CA LEU A 64 -21.05 20.40 -3.13
C LEU A 64 -19.95 19.36 -3.27
N SER A 65 -19.99 18.28 -2.48
CA SER A 65 -19.01 17.20 -2.57
C SER A 65 -19.11 16.43 -3.90
N GLU A 66 -20.33 16.16 -4.36
CA GLU A 66 -20.60 15.59 -5.69
C GLU A 66 -20.02 16.47 -6.80
N GLY A 67 -20.43 17.74 -6.85
CA GLY A 67 -19.98 18.66 -7.89
C GLY A 67 -18.47 18.91 -7.90
N ARG A 68 -17.79 18.84 -6.76
CA ARG A 68 -16.32 18.92 -6.68
C ARG A 68 -15.66 17.67 -7.21
N THR A 69 -16.25 16.50 -6.97
CA THR A 69 -15.79 15.23 -7.53
C THR A 69 -15.92 15.23 -9.05
N ASP A 70 -17.08 15.66 -9.55
CA ASP A 70 -17.36 15.75 -11.00
C ASP A 70 -16.42 16.76 -11.67
N ALA A 71 -16.16 17.90 -11.05
CA ALA A 71 -15.24 18.90 -11.58
C ALA A 71 -13.82 18.35 -11.77
N LEU A 72 -13.31 17.53 -10.83
CA LEU A 72 -12.00 16.89 -11.00
C LEU A 72 -12.04 15.81 -12.06
N LYS A 73 -13.11 15.02 -12.14
CA LYS A 73 -13.32 14.05 -13.21
C LYS A 73 -13.28 14.73 -14.58
N ASP A 74 -14.07 15.78 -14.76
CA ASP A 74 -14.15 16.50 -16.05
C ASP A 74 -12.81 17.15 -16.42
N TYR A 75 -12.10 17.68 -15.43
CA TYR A 75 -10.75 18.20 -15.63
C TYR A 75 -9.79 17.12 -16.16
N LEU A 76 -9.77 15.96 -15.53
CA LEU A 76 -8.89 14.84 -15.92
C LEU A 76 -9.30 14.22 -17.26
N MET A 77 -10.61 14.14 -17.55
CA MET A 77 -11.10 13.72 -18.87
C MET A 77 -10.65 14.69 -19.97
N GLY A 78 -10.75 16.00 -19.73
CA GLY A 78 -10.30 17.01 -20.68
C GLY A 78 -8.80 17.03 -20.89
N GLU A 79 -8.00 16.87 -19.82
CA GLU A 79 -6.54 16.89 -19.87
C GLU A 79 -5.94 15.66 -20.55
N TYR A 80 -6.50 14.47 -20.30
CA TYR A 80 -5.91 13.20 -20.73
C TYR A 80 -6.71 12.45 -21.80
N GLY A 81 -7.90 12.89 -22.14
CA GLY A 81 -8.79 12.17 -23.04
C GLY A 81 -9.31 10.84 -22.48
N PHE A 82 -9.40 10.73 -21.16
CA PHE A 82 -9.89 9.52 -20.51
C PHE A 82 -11.39 9.32 -20.72
N GLU A 83 -11.79 8.07 -20.94
CA GLU A 83 -13.20 7.69 -21.00
C GLU A 83 -13.86 7.78 -19.61
N ALA A 84 -15.12 8.18 -19.57
CA ALA A 84 -15.88 8.31 -18.33
C ALA A 84 -15.98 7.00 -17.53
N SER A 85 -15.95 5.86 -18.20
CA SER A 85 -15.98 4.52 -17.60
C SER A 85 -14.77 4.19 -16.73
N LEU A 86 -13.65 4.92 -16.94
CA LEU A 86 -12.43 4.78 -16.13
C LEU A 86 -12.61 5.32 -14.70
N PHE A 87 -13.60 6.20 -14.50
CA PHE A 87 -13.78 6.88 -13.22
C PHE A 87 -14.84 6.22 -12.34
N ARG A 88 -14.52 6.15 -11.07
CA ARG A 88 -15.47 5.90 -9.98
C ARG A 88 -15.54 7.13 -9.11
N THR A 89 -16.72 7.73 -8.98
CA THR A 89 -16.96 8.93 -8.18
C THR A 89 -17.78 8.60 -6.94
N GLU A 90 -17.46 9.24 -5.82
CA GLU A 90 -18.17 9.11 -4.56
C GLU A 90 -18.29 10.48 -3.89
N ALA A 91 -19.48 10.79 -3.39
CA ALA A 91 -19.70 11.94 -2.53
C ALA A 91 -19.30 11.59 -1.09
N GLY A 92 -18.27 12.22 -0.58
CA GLY A 92 -17.84 12.08 0.82
C GLY A 92 -18.63 12.96 1.78
N ALA A 93 -19.57 13.77 1.26
CA ALA A 93 -20.31 14.78 2.00
C ALA A 93 -19.39 15.68 2.83
N GLU A 94 -19.49 15.63 4.15
CA GLU A 94 -18.71 16.44 5.07
C GLU A 94 -17.50 15.70 5.62
N ASN A 95 -16.34 16.36 5.68
CA ASN A 95 -15.08 15.77 6.12
C ASN A 95 -14.93 15.80 7.66
N TRP A 96 -15.81 15.09 8.36
CA TRP A 96 -15.75 14.95 9.82
C TRP A 96 -14.49 14.27 10.32
N THR A 97 -13.97 13.29 9.56
CA THR A 97 -12.70 12.63 9.88
C THR A 97 -11.52 13.60 9.82
N GLY A 98 -11.50 14.49 8.83
CA GLY A 98 -10.51 15.55 8.73
C GLY A 98 -10.62 16.56 9.85
N LEU A 99 -11.85 16.95 10.21
CA LEU A 99 -12.11 17.84 11.35
C LEU A 99 -11.62 17.22 12.66
N ARG A 100 -11.97 15.95 12.91
CA ARG A 100 -11.52 15.21 14.08
C ARG A 100 -10.00 15.18 14.19
N ARG A 101 -9.32 14.85 13.09
CA ARG A 101 -7.84 14.83 13.03
C ARG A 101 -7.23 16.18 13.38
N TYR A 102 -7.76 17.24 12.79
CA TYR A 102 -7.30 18.61 13.08
C TYR A 102 -7.48 18.98 14.55
N VAL A 103 -8.66 18.76 15.12
CA VAL A 103 -8.97 19.07 16.53
C VAL A 103 -8.05 18.28 17.47
N THR A 104 -7.84 16.99 17.21
CA THR A 104 -6.91 16.14 17.99
C THR A 104 -5.50 16.71 18.05
N GLN A 105 -5.01 17.27 16.95
CA GLN A 105 -3.65 17.81 16.81
C GLN A 105 -3.56 19.29 17.23
N SER A 106 -4.68 19.96 17.44
CA SER A 106 -4.73 21.38 17.71
C SER A 106 -4.37 21.72 19.17
N GLY A 107 -4.02 22.99 19.38
CA GLY A 107 -3.84 23.57 20.72
C GLY A 107 -5.12 24.19 21.32
N LEU A 108 -6.32 23.83 20.81
CA LEU A 108 -7.59 24.35 21.33
C LEU A 108 -7.78 23.93 22.79
N THR A 109 -8.13 24.86 23.65
CA THR A 109 -8.29 24.64 25.10
C THR A 109 -9.47 23.73 25.44
N ASP A 110 -10.47 23.70 24.58
CA ASP A 110 -11.71 22.94 24.71
C ASP A 110 -11.79 21.77 23.71
N LYS A 111 -10.64 21.30 23.20
CA LYS A 111 -10.57 20.24 22.18
C LYS A 111 -11.26 18.96 22.58
N GLU A 112 -11.15 18.54 23.86
CA GLU A 112 -11.78 17.29 24.33
C GLU A 112 -13.31 17.37 24.26
N ALA A 113 -13.88 18.54 24.61
CA ALA A 113 -15.31 18.76 24.50
C ALA A 113 -15.77 18.79 23.03
N ILE A 114 -14.98 19.39 22.14
CA ILE A 114 -15.28 19.40 20.69
C ILE A 114 -15.17 17.99 20.13
N LEU A 115 -14.16 17.20 20.50
CA LEU A 115 -14.02 15.79 20.09
C LEU A 115 -15.21 14.96 20.57
N ALA A 116 -15.68 15.16 21.80
CA ALA A 116 -16.87 14.49 22.31
C ALA A 116 -18.13 14.81 21.49
N ILE A 117 -18.28 16.04 20.98
CA ILE A 117 -19.38 16.39 20.07
C ILE A 117 -19.19 15.70 18.70
N ILE A 118 -17.99 15.71 18.14
CA ILE A 118 -17.69 15.08 16.86
C ILE A 118 -17.98 13.58 16.92
N ASP A 119 -17.57 12.92 17.99
CA ASP A 119 -17.70 11.47 18.19
C ASP A 119 -19.10 11.05 18.71
N SER A 120 -19.96 12.00 19.09
CA SER A 120 -21.32 11.69 19.54
C SER A 120 -22.20 11.18 18.39
N GLU A 121 -23.23 10.42 18.73
CA GLU A 121 -24.31 10.11 17.77
C GLU A 121 -25.15 11.36 17.48
N GLY A 122 -25.78 11.41 16.31
CA GLY A 122 -26.71 12.48 15.92
C GLY A 122 -26.42 13.05 14.53
N GLU A 123 -27.35 13.90 14.09
CA GLU A 123 -27.31 14.54 12.78
C GLU A 123 -26.12 15.50 12.64
N PRO A 124 -25.43 15.51 11.50
CA PRO A 124 -24.28 16.37 11.25
C PRO A 124 -24.54 17.85 11.50
N ASP A 125 -25.65 18.37 11.00
CA ASP A 125 -26.06 19.78 11.21
C ASP A 125 -26.21 20.13 12.70
N ALA A 126 -26.71 19.20 13.49
CA ALA A 126 -26.89 19.41 14.94
C ALA A 126 -25.53 19.45 15.67
N LYS A 127 -24.58 18.59 15.28
CA LYS A 127 -23.22 18.60 15.82
C LYS A 127 -22.50 19.91 15.49
N GLU A 128 -22.59 20.36 14.24
CA GLU A 128 -21.98 21.62 13.81
C GLU A 128 -22.53 22.80 14.58
N GLN A 129 -23.86 22.90 14.68
CA GLN A 129 -24.54 23.96 15.44
C GLN A 129 -24.17 23.92 16.93
N ARG A 130 -23.96 22.73 17.50
CA ARG A 130 -23.53 22.56 18.87
C ARG A 130 -22.12 23.10 19.08
N ILE A 131 -21.14 22.72 18.20
CA ILE A 131 -19.80 23.27 18.25
C ILE A 131 -19.81 24.79 18.12
N ARG A 132 -20.57 25.31 17.17
CA ARG A 132 -20.73 26.76 16.94
C ARG A 132 -21.27 27.51 18.15
N ARG A 133 -22.28 26.96 18.83
CA ARG A 133 -22.93 27.59 19.97
C ARG A 133 -22.13 27.47 21.25
N GLU A 134 -21.62 26.29 21.55
CA GLU A 134 -20.98 25.96 22.83
C GLU A 134 -19.48 26.31 22.84
N HIS A 135 -18.84 26.35 21.66
CA HIS A 135 -17.41 26.57 21.48
C HIS A 135 -17.10 27.69 20.48
N ALA A 136 -17.80 28.81 20.59
CA ALA A 136 -17.79 29.90 19.60
C ALA A 136 -16.39 30.48 19.30
N ALA A 137 -15.49 30.52 20.28
CA ALA A 137 -14.10 30.98 20.08
C ALA A 137 -13.31 29.99 19.22
N SER A 138 -13.34 28.72 19.57
CA SER A 138 -12.66 27.64 18.84
C SER A 138 -13.32 27.45 17.46
N TYR A 139 -14.63 27.57 17.33
CA TYR A 139 -15.33 27.50 16.06
C TYR A 139 -14.83 28.56 15.05
N ARG A 140 -14.50 29.76 15.48
CA ARG A 140 -13.90 30.79 14.60
C ARG A 140 -12.52 30.37 14.10
N ILE A 141 -11.72 29.75 14.95
CA ILE A 141 -10.41 29.20 14.56
C ILE A 141 -10.62 28.06 13.55
N LEU A 142 -11.57 27.15 13.80
CA LEU A 142 -11.89 26.07 12.88
C LEU A 142 -12.33 26.58 11.51
N LEU A 143 -13.17 27.61 11.45
CA LEU A 143 -13.61 28.21 10.17
C LEU A 143 -12.46 28.81 9.38
N GLN A 144 -11.49 29.42 10.06
CA GLN A 144 -10.37 30.11 9.43
C GLN A 144 -9.27 29.15 9.01
N ASP A 145 -8.87 28.24 9.90
CA ASP A 145 -7.63 27.47 9.78
C ASP A 145 -7.86 26.02 9.35
N CYS A 146 -9.02 25.43 9.69
CA CYS A 146 -9.33 24.04 9.45
C CYS A 146 -10.26 23.81 8.25
N TYR A 147 -11.43 24.45 8.25
CA TYR A 147 -12.50 24.19 7.28
C TYR A 147 -12.10 24.38 5.81
N PRO A 148 -11.24 25.34 5.45
CA PRO A 148 -10.77 25.44 4.07
C PRO A 148 -10.08 24.17 3.57
N ALA A 149 -9.29 23.51 4.42
CA ALA A 149 -8.57 22.28 4.08
C ALA A 149 -9.46 21.02 4.11
N LEU A 150 -10.66 21.09 4.68
CA LEU A 150 -11.63 19.99 4.66
C LEU A 150 -12.35 19.88 3.31
N ARG A 151 -12.38 20.95 2.52
CA ARG A 151 -12.94 21.01 1.16
C ARG A 151 -11.94 20.45 0.19
N ARG A 152 -11.91 19.14 0.03
CA ARG A 152 -10.88 18.45 -0.78
C ARG A 152 -11.49 17.35 -1.64
N THR A 153 -10.71 16.88 -2.58
CA THR A 153 -11.00 15.64 -3.31
C THR A 153 -9.84 14.67 -3.12
N ASP A 154 -10.13 13.50 -2.59
CA ASP A 154 -9.19 12.38 -2.53
C ASP A 154 -9.23 11.64 -3.87
N TYR A 155 -8.08 11.12 -4.31
CA TYR A 155 -8.00 10.33 -5.52
C TYR A 155 -7.15 9.09 -5.34
N THR A 156 -7.53 8.03 -6.06
CA THR A 156 -6.73 6.81 -6.18
C THR A 156 -6.64 6.44 -7.65
N VAL A 157 -5.45 6.08 -8.10
CA VAL A 157 -5.23 5.56 -9.45
C VAL A 157 -4.85 4.09 -9.32
N ASP A 158 -5.74 3.23 -9.78
CA ASP A 158 -5.50 1.79 -9.85
C ASP A 158 -4.88 1.49 -11.22
N TYR A 159 -3.84 0.70 -11.23
CA TYR A 159 -3.17 0.28 -12.44
C TYR A 159 -2.75 -1.17 -12.34
N VAL A 160 -2.51 -1.77 -13.49
CA VAL A 160 -1.92 -3.09 -13.62
C VAL A 160 -0.56 -2.98 -14.31
N ILE A 161 0.35 -3.85 -13.91
CA ILE A 161 1.61 -4.07 -14.61
C ILE A 161 1.36 -5.27 -15.51
N ARG A 162 1.72 -5.18 -16.80
CA ARG A 162 1.63 -6.32 -17.70
C ARG A 162 2.53 -7.46 -17.21
N GLY A 163 2.18 -8.68 -17.58
CA GLY A 163 3.07 -9.81 -17.37
C GLY A 163 4.32 -9.71 -18.25
N PHE A 164 5.44 -10.21 -17.73
CA PHE A 164 6.71 -10.29 -18.44
C PHE A 164 6.99 -11.74 -18.84
N ASN A 165 7.49 -11.94 -20.06
CA ASN A 165 8.10 -13.22 -20.37
C ASN A 165 9.44 -13.36 -19.63
N VAL A 166 10.00 -14.57 -19.62
CA VAL A 166 11.19 -14.88 -18.81
C VAL A 166 12.41 -14.02 -19.19
N GLU A 167 12.61 -13.76 -20.48
CA GLU A 167 13.75 -12.97 -20.94
C GLU A 167 13.59 -11.48 -20.55
N GLU A 168 12.40 -10.93 -20.66
CA GLU A 168 12.10 -9.59 -20.15
C GLU A 168 12.28 -9.53 -18.63
N ALA A 169 11.77 -10.54 -17.90
CA ALA A 169 11.86 -10.59 -16.46
C ALA A 169 13.31 -10.64 -15.95
N LYS A 170 14.24 -11.30 -16.69
CA LYS A 170 15.68 -11.28 -16.39
C LYS A 170 16.27 -9.87 -16.43
N GLU A 171 15.78 -8.99 -17.29
CA GLU A 171 16.25 -7.60 -17.33
C GLU A 171 15.50 -6.72 -16.32
N VAL A 172 14.22 -6.99 -16.12
CA VAL A 172 13.40 -6.25 -15.15
C VAL A 172 13.88 -6.49 -13.72
N ILE A 173 14.30 -7.72 -13.37
CA ILE A 173 14.77 -8.04 -12.03
C ILE A 173 16.04 -7.26 -11.64
N LYS A 174 16.86 -6.90 -12.61
CA LYS A 174 18.08 -6.10 -12.39
C LYS A 174 17.82 -4.62 -12.17
N THR A 175 16.77 -4.10 -12.78
CA THR A 175 16.51 -2.65 -12.87
C THR A 175 15.28 -2.20 -12.09
N ARG A 176 14.20 -2.98 -12.14
CA ARG A 176 12.88 -2.66 -11.56
C ARG A 176 12.22 -3.90 -10.95
N PRO A 177 12.88 -4.63 -10.03
CA PRO A 177 12.39 -5.91 -9.52
C PRO A 177 11.01 -5.82 -8.86
N GLN A 178 10.63 -4.66 -8.34
CA GLN A 178 9.31 -4.41 -7.77
C GLN A 178 8.16 -4.51 -8.79
N ASN A 179 8.46 -4.54 -10.09
CA ASN A 179 7.49 -4.72 -11.15
C ASN A 179 7.21 -6.19 -11.47
N LEU A 180 8.00 -7.11 -10.92
CA LEU A 180 7.82 -8.55 -11.10
C LEU A 180 6.94 -9.13 -9.99
N SER A 181 6.06 -10.03 -10.37
CA SER A 181 5.42 -10.95 -9.44
C SER A 181 6.43 -11.98 -8.93
N LEU A 182 6.13 -12.56 -7.76
CA LEU A 182 6.96 -13.65 -7.21
C LEU A 182 7.04 -14.85 -8.17
N GLN A 183 5.94 -15.12 -8.90
CA GLN A 183 5.89 -16.21 -9.88
C GLN A 183 6.85 -15.97 -11.05
N GLU A 184 6.94 -14.75 -11.56
CA GLU A 184 7.90 -14.37 -12.61
C GLU A 184 9.34 -14.47 -12.11
N MET A 185 9.61 -14.05 -10.86
CA MET A 185 10.93 -14.22 -10.24
C MET A 185 11.31 -15.70 -10.17
N PHE A 186 10.41 -16.59 -9.77
CA PHE A 186 10.67 -18.02 -9.74
C PHE A 186 10.91 -18.59 -11.15
N ALA A 187 10.18 -18.12 -12.16
CA ALA A 187 10.43 -18.50 -13.54
C ALA A 187 11.82 -18.07 -14.02
N VAL A 188 12.29 -16.90 -13.62
CA VAL A 188 13.67 -16.45 -13.88
C VAL A 188 14.67 -17.35 -13.16
N ALA A 189 14.46 -17.65 -11.88
CA ALA A 189 15.36 -18.52 -11.12
C ALA A 189 15.54 -19.89 -11.77
N GLN A 190 14.46 -20.49 -12.30
CA GLN A 190 14.49 -21.78 -12.98
C GLN A 190 15.36 -21.82 -14.25
N THR A 191 15.74 -20.67 -14.80
CA THR A 191 16.64 -20.59 -15.97
C THR A 191 18.11 -20.64 -15.60
N TYR A 192 18.43 -20.49 -14.33
CA TYR A 192 19.80 -20.53 -13.81
C TYR A 192 20.09 -21.86 -13.17
N GLN A 193 21.40 -22.21 -13.10
CA GLN A 193 21.81 -23.39 -12.38
C GLN A 193 21.55 -23.20 -10.88
N PRO A 194 20.89 -24.15 -10.20
CA PRO A 194 20.72 -24.08 -8.74
C PRO A 194 22.07 -23.84 -8.04
N GLY A 195 22.09 -22.90 -7.10
CA GLY A 195 23.28 -22.50 -6.37
C GLY A 195 24.20 -21.51 -7.07
N SER A 196 23.94 -21.13 -8.33
CA SER A 196 24.71 -20.07 -8.99
C SER A 196 24.47 -18.70 -8.34
N GLU A 197 25.34 -17.74 -8.59
CA GLU A 197 25.18 -16.37 -8.08
C GLU A 197 23.87 -15.74 -8.58
N GLU A 198 23.53 -15.96 -9.85
CA GLU A 198 22.30 -15.44 -10.45
C GLU A 198 21.05 -16.08 -9.82
N PHE A 199 21.08 -17.41 -9.61
CA PHE A 199 19.99 -18.11 -8.90
C PHE A 199 19.78 -17.54 -7.50
N ASN A 200 20.84 -17.43 -6.73
CA ASN A 200 20.79 -16.92 -5.36
C ASN A 200 20.33 -15.45 -5.32
N HIS A 201 20.79 -14.62 -6.28
CA HIS A 201 20.39 -13.23 -6.39
C HIS A 201 18.87 -13.07 -6.58
N VAL A 202 18.24 -13.94 -7.38
CA VAL A 202 16.78 -13.90 -7.56
C VAL A 202 16.06 -14.07 -6.22
N PHE A 203 16.48 -15.00 -5.39
CA PHE A 203 15.84 -15.25 -4.09
C PHE A 203 16.16 -14.18 -3.05
N ASP A 204 17.35 -13.58 -3.09
CA ASP A 204 17.68 -12.41 -2.28
C ASP A 204 16.76 -11.22 -2.61
N VAL A 205 16.43 -11.03 -3.89
CA VAL A 205 15.46 -10.02 -4.33
C VAL A 205 14.05 -10.40 -3.92
N ALA A 206 13.65 -11.65 -4.17
CA ALA A 206 12.31 -12.14 -3.87
C ALA A 206 11.96 -12.00 -2.38
N VAL A 207 12.87 -12.43 -1.48
CA VAL A 207 12.61 -12.33 -0.03
C VAL A 207 12.61 -10.90 0.48
N ARG A 208 13.34 -9.99 -0.17
CA ARG A 208 13.33 -8.56 0.18
C ARG A 208 12.00 -7.90 -0.18
N LEU A 209 11.41 -8.27 -1.32
CA LEU A 209 10.14 -7.71 -1.79
C LEU A 209 8.93 -8.42 -1.19
N TYR A 210 9.05 -9.72 -0.91
CA TYR A 210 8.01 -10.58 -0.34
C TYR A 210 8.46 -11.21 0.98
N PRO A 211 8.75 -10.42 2.02
CA PRO A 211 9.41 -10.89 3.25
C PRO A 211 8.57 -11.85 4.10
N ALA A 212 7.28 -11.97 3.82
CA ALA A 212 6.37 -12.89 4.50
C ALA A 212 6.03 -14.14 3.68
N ASP A 213 6.50 -14.23 2.43
CA ASP A 213 6.21 -15.39 1.59
C ASP A 213 7.04 -16.61 2.01
N PRO A 214 6.39 -17.76 2.35
CA PRO A 214 7.10 -18.94 2.85
C PRO A 214 8.05 -19.55 1.82
N ILE A 215 7.69 -19.54 0.52
CA ILE A 215 8.49 -20.14 -0.54
C ILE A 215 9.73 -19.28 -0.81
N ALA A 216 9.58 -17.95 -0.87
CA ALA A 216 10.71 -17.04 -1.00
C ALA A 216 11.70 -17.20 0.16
N ASN A 217 11.19 -17.30 1.39
CA ASN A 217 12.01 -17.50 2.58
C ASN A 217 12.71 -18.87 2.58
N LEU A 218 12.03 -19.94 2.19
CA LEU A 218 12.64 -21.27 2.08
C LEU A 218 13.80 -21.27 1.07
N ASN A 219 13.60 -20.71 -0.11
CA ASN A 219 14.62 -20.67 -1.15
C ASN A 219 15.81 -19.78 -0.77
N ALA A 220 15.57 -18.63 -0.14
CA ALA A 220 16.64 -17.80 0.39
C ALA A 220 17.44 -18.52 1.49
N ALA A 221 16.77 -19.31 2.34
CA ALA A 221 17.44 -20.14 3.33
C ALA A 221 18.30 -21.22 2.68
N ASN A 222 17.79 -21.91 1.66
CA ASN A 222 18.55 -22.94 0.94
C ASN A 222 19.81 -22.36 0.31
N ALA A 223 19.72 -21.18 -0.32
CA ALA A 223 20.88 -20.49 -0.88
C ALA A 223 21.94 -20.15 0.19
N LEU A 224 21.52 -19.79 1.40
CA LEU A 224 22.42 -19.56 2.53
C LEU A 224 23.04 -20.87 3.06
N LEU A 225 22.27 -21.97 3.09
CA LEU A 225 22.77 -23.28 3.51
C LEU A 225 23.84 -23.82 2.56
N GLU A 226 23.69 -23.62 1.25
CA GLU A 226 24.72 -23.96 0.26
C GLU A 226 26.04 -23.21 0.53
N ARG A 227 25.96 -21.96 0.99
CA ARG A 227 27.10 -21.15 1.43
C ARG A 227 27.57 -21.45 2.86
N LYS A 228 26.96 -22.44 3.53
CA LYS A 228 27.20 -22.82 4.93
C LYS A 228 26.91 -21.72 5.95
N GLU A 229 26.04 -20.79 5.61
CA GLU A 229 25.64 -19.66 6.46
C GLU A 229 24.40 -20.00 7.31
N ALA A 230 24.48 -21.11 8.06
CA ALA A 230 23.34 -21.72 8.74
C ALA A 230 22.63 -20.78 9.74
N ALA A 231 23.37 -19.98 10.49
CA ALA A 231 22.78 -19.03 11.45
C ALA A 231 21.93 -17.95 10.79
N GLN A 232 22.28 -17.54 9.56
CA GLN A 232 21.48 -16.61 8.79
C GLN A 232 20.27 -17.31 8.16
N ALA A 233 20.45 -18.54 7.65
CA ALA A 233 19.39 -19.35 7.07
C ALA A 233 18.23 -19.57 8.05
N LEU A 234 18.51 -19.78 9.33
CA LEU A 234 17.47 -19.98 10.35
C LEU A 234 16.48 -18.79 10.45
N LYS A 235 16.94 -17.55 10.24
CA LYS A 235 16.08 -16.38 10.27
C LYS A 235 15.02 -16.39 9.16
N PHE A 236 15.35 -16.98 8.02
CA PHE A 236 14.42 -17.18 6.91
C PHE A 236 13.57 -18.42 7.13
N LEU A 237 14.14 -19.49 7.68
CA LEU A 237 13.40 -20.71 8.01
C LEU A 237 12.31 -20.49 9.05
N ASP A 238 12.45 -19.52 9.94
CA ASP A 238 11.39 -19.11 10.87
C ASP A 238 10.13 -18.61 10.13
N LYS A 239 10.28 -18.14 8.89
CA LYS A 239 9.21 -17.63 8.02
C LYS A 239 8.84 -18.59 6.88
N ALA A 240 9.58 -19.68 6.71
CA ALA A 240 9.38 -20.64 5.62
C ALA A 240 8.17 -21.59 5.82
N GLY A 241 7.42 -21.41 6.91
CA GLY A 241 6.30 -22.28 7.26
C GLY A 241 6.73 -23.66 7.73
N ASP A 242 5.75 -24.54 7.91
CA ASP A 242 5.93 -25.91 8.46
C ASP A 242 5.74 -26.96 7.35
N THR A 243 6.48 -26.81 6.24
CA THR A 243 6.46 -27.79 5.16
C THR A 243 7.56 -28.84 5.37
N PRO A 244 7.42 -30.06 4.78
CA PRO A 244 8.47 -31.06 4.83
C PRO A 244 9.80 -30.56 4.25
N GLN A 245 9.77 -29.74 3.24
CA GLN A 245 10.95 -29.12 2.65
C GLN A 245 11.63 -28.13 3.60
N ALA A 246 10.83 -27.33 4.34
CA ALA A 246 11.36 -26.43 5.37
C ALA A 246 11.98 -27.23 6.54
N ASP A 247 11.40 -28.38 6.91
CA ASP A 247 11.97 -29.28 7.90
C ASP A 247 13.30 -29.87 7.44
N ASN A 248 13.40 -30.28 6.18
CA ASN A 248 14.68 -30.74 5.63
C ASN A 248 15.74 -29.63 5.71
N ALA A 249 15.39 -28.40 5.31
CA ALA A 249 16.31 -27.26 5.37
C ALA A 249 16.72 -26.93 6.82
N ARG A 250 15.77 -26.96 7.78
CA ARG A 250 16.10 -26.83 9.23
C ARG A 250 17.07 -27.91 9.69
N GLY A 251 16.84 -29.15 9.28
CA GLY A 251 17.74 -30.25 9.57
C GLY A 251 19.16 -30.02 9.06
N VAL A 252 19.32 -29.57 7.82
CA VAL A 252 20.61 -29.21 7.25
C VAL A 252 21.25 -28.06 8.02
N ALA A 253 20.47 -27.03 8.38
CA ALA A 253 20.96 -25.91 9.21
C ALA A 253 21.52 -26.41 10.55
N MET A 254 20.81 -27.36 11.21
CA MET A 254 21.24 -27.93 12.47
C MET A 254 22.51 -28.79 12.32
N ILE A 255 22.69 -29.55 11.22
CA ILE A 255 23.94 -30.27 10.94
C ILE A 255 25.11 -29.28 10.86
N LEU A 256 24.94 -28.19 10.11
CA LEU A 256 26.00 -27.18 9.94
C LEU A 256 26.35 -26.46 11.26
N LEU A 257 25.42 -26.44 12.22
CA LEU A 257 25.61 -25.89 13.56
C LEU A 257 26.02 -26.93 14.59
N GLU A 258 26.30 -28.19 14.17
CA GLU A 258 26.66 -29.32 15.04
C GLU A 258 25.61 -29.71 16.07
N ARG A 259 24.33 -29.33 15.84
CA ARG A 259 23.15 -29.60 16.69
C ARG A 259 22.47 -30.88 16.22
N TYR A 260 23.15 -32.01 16.33
CA TYR A 260 22.79 -33.28 15.67
C TYR A 260 21.44 -33.86 16.17
N ASP A 261 21.13 -33.78 17.45
CA ASP A 261 19.84 -34.26 17.99
C ASP A 261 18.64 -33.52 17.39
N GLU A 262 18.79 -32.23 17.16
CA GLU A 262 17.74 -31.42 16.54
C GLU A 262 17.66 -31.66 15.04
N ALA A 263 18.80 -31.82 14.40
CA ALA A 263 18.88 -32.15 12.98
C ALA A 263 18.13 -33.48 12.71
N GLU A 264 18.39 -34.51 13.53
CA GLU A 264 17.74 -35.80 13.37
C GLU A 264 16.22 -35.71 13.46
N ARG A 265 15.69 -34.93 14.40
CA ARG A 265 14.24 -34.73 14.54
C ARG A 265 13.60 -34.09 13.31
N TYR A 266 14.21 -33.04 12.78
CA TYR A 266 13.71 -32.38 11.57
C TYR A 266 13.81 -33.29 10.34
N LEU A 267 14.95 -33.92 10.12
CA LEU A 267 15.19 -34.78 8.96
C LEU A 267 14.30 -36.03 8.97
N ARG A 268 14.06 -36.67 10.13
CA ARG A 268 13.14 -37.80 10.23
C ARG A 268 11.73 -37.41 9.86
N ARG A 269 11.28 -36.22 10.28
CA ARG A 269 9.96 -35.71 9.98
C ARG A 269 9.81 -35.42 8.47
N ALA A 270 10.82 -34.82 7.85
CA ALA A 270 10.86 -34.57 6.42
C ALA A 270 10.88 -35.88 5.62
N ALA A 271 11.70 -36.85 6.03
CA ALA A 271 11.81 -38.15 5.37
C ALA A 271 10.49 -38.95 5.44
N GLN A 272 9.82 -38.94 6.60
CA GLN A 272 8.50 -39.57 6.78
C GLN A 272 7.42 -38.93 5.89
N ALA A 273 7.57 -37.65 5.60
CA ALA A 273 6.68 -36.91 4.70
C ALA A 273 7.08 -37.04 3.21
N GLY A 274 8.08 -37.83 2.88
CA GLY A 274 8.45 -38.16 1.49
C GLY A 274 9.55 -37.30 0.86
N VAL A 275 10.28 -36.49 1.66
CA VAL A 275 11.42 -35.72 1.16
C VAL A 275 12.65 -36.65 1.04
N SER A 276 13.03 -36.99 -0.18
CA SER A 276 14.13 -37.95 -0.47
C SER A 276 15.46 -37.45 0.06
N GLU A 277 15.76 -36.17 -0.11
CA GLU A 277 16.99 -35.51 0.32
C GLU A 277 17.22 -35.61 1.84
N ALA A 278 16.14 -35.68 2.62
CA ALA A 278 16.24 -35.85 4.07
C ALA A 278 16.86 -37.18 4.46
N ASN A 279 16.64 -38.27 3.68
CA ASN A 279 17.27 -39.55 3.91
C ASN A 279 18.78 -39.50 3.64
N GLU A 280 19.20 -38.73 2.63
CA GLU A 280 20.61 -38.52 2.36
C GLU A 280 21.26 -37.69 3.48
N ASN A 281 20.60 -36.64 3.91
CA ASN A 281 21.08 -35.75 4.96
C ASN A 281 21.21 -36.46 6.32
N LEU A 282 20.35 -37.45 6.64
CA LEU A 282 20.46 -38.28 7.84
C LEU A 282 21.76 -39.10 7.92
N LYS A 283 22.41 -39.36 6.79
CA LYS A 283 23.71 -40.11 6.78
C LYS A 283 24.85 -39.27 7.37
N TYR A 284 24.75 -37.97 7.40
CA TYR A 284 25.77 -37.08 7.99
C TYR A 284 25.70 -36.98 9.53
N ILE A 285 24.68 -37.55 10.14
CA ILE A 285 24.50 -37.51 11.61
C ILE A 285 25.00 -38.82 12.26
N ARG A 286 25.24 -39.85 11.50
CA ARG A 286 25.63 -41.19 11.98
C ARG A 286 27.12 -41.36 12.07
#